data_7afd8216537317ba1c48d8beb4f8a3ea
#
_entry.id   7afd8216537317ba1c48d8beb4f8a3ea
#
_cell.length_a   1.000
_cell.length_b   1.000
_cell.length_c   1.000
_cell.angle_alpha   90.00
_cell.angle_beta   90.00
_cell.angle_gamma   90.00
#
_symmetry.space_group_name_H-M   'P 1'
#
loop_
_entity.id
_entity.type
_entity.pdbx_description
1 polymer ?
#
loop_
_entity_poly.entity_id
_entity_poly.type
_entity_poly.pdbx_seq_one_letter_code
_entity_poly.pdbx_strand_id
1 'polypeptide(L)'
;MFSKIKEAYQLWKHIDLDALGRLSQKIDLPQVMEAVGRLDDQQLAGLMKMLRSGGHAKKELPPVTGDFYDISHKLSEEDRALQLKVRTFMEQEIQPIVNEYWLNAEFPFEIIPKLAELNICGVTYEGYGCPNRSFLMEGIIAMELARVDTSISTFFGVQSGLAMGSIYLLGSEEQKQEWLPGMQQLKIMGAFGLTEPEVGSGAAGGLTTTAKRDGDKWILNGQKKWIGNATFADVLVIWARDVDDNEVKGFLLRKDTPGFEVKKMHDKMALRIVQNGLITLTDCVVAESDRLQHARSFKDTAEVLRMTRAGVAWQAVGCARGAYEHALDYTRKRKQFGKPIAAFQLVQNHLVEMLSNVTAMQTMVYRLSELQDQGMLKDEHASLAKVFCSLRTRDVVSKAREVMGGNGILLEHNVARFVADAEAIYSYEGTKEINSLIVGRAITGFSAFV
;
A
#
# COMPACT_ATOMS: atom_id res chain seq x y z
N MET A 1 43.61 -34.22 -37.19
CA MET A 1 43.73 -32.77 -37.32
C MET A 1 42.36 -32.05 -37.27
N PHE A 2 41.36 -32.48 -38.05
CA PHE A 2 40.02 -31.83 -38.07
C PHE A 2 39.22 -31.96 -36.77
N SER A 3 39.39 -33.02 -35.97
CA SER A 3 38.69 -33.19 -34.70
C SER A 3 39.17 -32.17 -33.66
N LYS A 4 40.48 -31.93 -33.56
CA LYS A 4 41.10 -30.95 -32.67
C LYS A 4 40.72 -29.50 -32.99
N ILE A 5 40.50 -29.19 -34.26
CA ILE A 5 40.04 -27.87 -34.68
C ILE A 5 38.57 -27.64 -34.31
N LYS A 6 37.74 -28.67 -34.38
CA LYS A 6 36.33 -28.59 -33.99
C LYS A 6 36.16 -28.46 -32.47
N GLU A 7 37.00 -29.12 -31.70
CA GLU A 7 37.03 -28.98 -30.24
C GLU A 7 37.55 -27.62 -29.78
N ALA A 8 38.61 -27.10 -30.43
CA ALA A 8 39.11 -25.75 -30.17
C ALA A 8 38.07 -24.67 -30.51
N TYR A 9 37.27 -24.85 -31.58
CA TYR A 9 36.20 -23.94 -31.95
C TYR A 9 35.02 -23.98 -30.95
N GLN A 10 34.72 -25.13 -30.36
CA GLN A 10 33.70 -25.23 -29.29
C GLN A 10 34.17 -24.59 -27.99
N LEU A 11 35.46 -24.66 -27.68
CA LEU A 11 36.08 -23.91 -26.56
C LEU A 11 35.98 -22.41 -26.77
N TRP A 12 36.24 -21.92 -27.96
CA TRP A 12 36.21 -20.48 -28.26
C TRP A 12 34.83 -19.84 -28.07
N LYS A 13 33.76 -20.58 -28.29
CA LYS A 13 32.39 -20.11 -28.10
C LYS A 13 31.98 -19.85 -26.63
N HIS A 14 32.73 -20.39 -25.68
CA HIS A 14 32.42 -20.29 -24.24
C HIS A 14 33.41 -19.43 -23.47
N ILE A 15 34.37 -18.80 -24.14
CA ILE A 15 35.36 -17.91 -23.52
C ILE A 15 34.78 -16.49 -23.43
N ASP A 16 34.67 -15.96 -22.20
CA ASP A 16 34.37 -14.56 -21.96
C ASP A 16 35.56 -13.72 -22.37
N LEU A 17 35.43 -13.02 -23.51
CA LEU A 17 36.49 -12.19 -24.09
C LEU A 17 36.91 -11.06 -23.18
N ASP A 18 36.03 -10.54 -22.33
CA ASP A 18 36.32 -9.49 -21.34
C ASP A 18 37.13 -10.05 -20.15
N ALA A 19 36.86 -11.30 -19.78
CA ALA A 19 37.67 -11.99 -18.77
C ALA A 19 39.06 -12.32 -19.29
N LEU A 20 39.20 -12.69 -20.58
CA LEU A 20 40.48 -12.90 -21.25
C LEU A 20 41.32 -11.60 -21.36
N GLY A 21 40.67 -10.48 -21.66
CA GLY A 21 41.33 -9.18 -21.72
C GLY A 21 41.92 -8.74 -20.36
N ARG A 22 41.23 -9.07 -19.26
CA ARG A 22 41.70 -8.83 -17.90
C ARG A 22 42.79 -9.80 -17.45
N LEU A 23 42.77 -11.06 -17.93
CA LEU A 23 43.81 -12.06 -17.68
C LEU A 23 45.06 -11.81 -18.50
N SER A 24 44.95 -11.33 -19.75
CA SER A 24 46.12 -11.01 -20.61
C SER A 24 47.02 -9.91 -20.07
N GLN A 25 46.50 -9.07 -19.18
CA GLN A 25 47.30 -8.04 -18.49
C GLN A 25 48.11 -8.59 -17.28
N LYS A 26 47.82 -9.82 -16.85
CA LYS A 26 48.43 -10.41 -15.64
C LYS A 26 49.13 -11.77 -15.86
N ILE A 27 48.98 -12.37 -17.03
CA ILE A 27 49.51 -13.72 -17.34
C ILE A 27 50.14 -13.70 -18.72
N ASP A 28 51.33 -14.28 -18.82
CA ASP A 28 52.02 -14.51 -20.09
C ASP A 28 51.32 -15.58 -20.92
N LEU A 29 50.41 -15.16 -21.80
CA LEU A 29 49.60 -16.04 -22.66
C LEU A 29 50.45 -17.03 -23.49
N PRO A 30 51.59 -16.67 -24.08
CA PRO A 30 52.49 -17.61 -24.70
C PRO A 30 52.95 -18.77 -23.84
N GLN A 31 53.35 -18.49 -22.58
CA GLN A 31 53.76 -19.54 -21.64
C GLN A 31 52.62 -20.48 -21.25
N VAL A 32 51.41 -19.93 -21.07
CA VAL A 32 50.20 -20.74 -20.79
C VAL A 32 49.82 -21.64 -21.95
N MET A 33 49.89 -21.13 -23.19
CA MET A 33 49.61 -21.93 -24.41
C MET A 33 50.67 -23.04 -24.61
N GLU A 34 51.92 -22.80 -24.31
CA GLU A 34 52.96 -23.82 -24.34
C GLU A 34 52.74 -24.89 -23.24
N ALA A 35 52.37 -24.49 -22.04
CA ALA A 35 52.03 -25.44 -20.95
C ALA A 35 50.84 -26.31 -21.29
N VAL A 36 49.76 -25.73 -21.85
CA VAL A 36 48.57 -26.47 -22.31
C VAL A 36 48.87 -27.39 -23.46
N GLY A 37 49.80 -27.00 -24.37
CA GLY A 37 50.25 -27.85 -25.48
C GLY A 37 51.05 -29.11 -25.07
N ARG A 38 51.56 -29.14 -23.84
CA ARG A 38 52.30 -30.26 -23.23
C ARG A 38 51.42 -31.26 -22.51
N LEU A 39 50.13 -30.93 -22.25
CA LEU A 39 49.20 -31.81 -21.54
C LEU A 39 48.77 -33.00 -22.43
N ASP A 40 48.69 -34.16 -21.84
CA ASP A 40 48.09 -35.36 -22.48
C ASP A 40 46.55 -35.25 -22.54
N ASP A 41 45.91 -36.13 -23.31
CA ASP A 41 44.45 -36.08 -23.51
C ASP A 41 43.68 -36.27 -22.20
N GLN A 42 44.19 -36.94 -21.19
CA GLN A 42 43.56 -37.15 -19.87
C GLN A 42 43.72 -35.92 -18.97
N GLN A 43 44.86 -35.28 -19.01
CA GLN A 43 45.15 -34.00 -18.33
C GLN A 43 44.36 -32.86 -18.96
N LEU A 44 44.23 -32.83 -20.29
CA LEU A 44 43.43 -31.84 -21.01
C LEU A 44 41.94 -32.00 -20.68
N ALA A 45 41.43 -33.26 -20.66
CA ALA A 45 40.06 -33.56 -20.23
C ALA A 45 39.80 -33.14 -18.76
N GLY A 46 40.77 -33.36 -17.87
CA GLY A 46 40.76 -32.93 -16.48
C GLY A 46 40.69 -31.40 -16.34
N LEU A 47 41.56 -30.68 -17.08
CA LEU A 47 41.57 -29.21 -17.13
C LEU A 47 40.25 -28.67 -17.70
N MET A 48 39.71 -29.30 -18.76
CA MET A 48 38.41 -28.93 -19.35
C MET A 48 37.28 -29.17 -18.37
N LYS A 49 37.30 -30.26 -17.60
CA LYS A 49 36.33 -30.53 -16.54
C LYS A 49 36.43 -29.49 -15.41
N MET A 50 37.64 -29.13 -15.05
CA MET A 50 37.92 -28.09 -14.03
C MET A 50 37.51 -26.68 -14.48
N LEU A 51 37.77 -26.34 -15.76
CA LEU A 51 37.31 -25.07 -16.36
C LEU A 51 35.77 -25.04 -16.56
N ARG A 52 35.14 -26.17 -16.84
CA ARG A 52 33.68 -26.29 -16.87
C ARG A 52 33.04 -26.30 -15.47
N SER A 53 33.74 -26.82 -14.47
CA SER A 53 33.27 -26.85 -13.07
C SER A 53 33.72 -25.65 -12.24
N GLY A 54 34.79 -24.97 -12.65
CA GLY A 54 35.41 -23.88 -11.93
C GLY A 54 35.15 -22.51 -12.52
N GLY A 55 33.92 -22.01 -12.46
CA GLY A 55 33.78 -20.66 -12.93
C GLY A 55 32.41 -20.01 -12.88
N HIS A 56 31.44 -20.65 -12.28
CA HIS A 56 30.29 -19.89 -11.81
C HIS A 56 30.20 -20.06 -10.27
N ALA A 57 31.10 -19.37 -9.55
CA ALA A 57 30.66 -18.90 -8.25
C ALA A 57 29.28 -18.30 -8.48
N LYS A 58 28.22 -18.85 -7.87
CA LYS A 58 26.87 -18.29 -7.99
C LYS A 58 27.00 -16.83 -7.67
N LYS A 59 26.95 -15.96 -8.69
CA LYS A 59 26.99 -14.52 -8.47
C LYS A 59 25.84 -14.24 -7.54
N GLU A 60 26.17 -13.83 -6.32
CA GLU A 60 25.15 -13.46 -5.35
C GLU A 60 24.33 -12.33 -5.94
N LEU A 61 23.03 -12.58 -6.10
CA LEU A 61 22.14 -11.56 -6.66
C LEU A 61 21.89 -10.48 -5.61
N PRO A 62 21.79 -9.20 -6.01
CA PRO A 62 21.39 -8.13 -5.10
C PRO A 62 20.07 -8.48 -4.41
N PRO A 63 19.79 -7.98 -3.20
CA PRO A 63 18.50 -8.22 -2.54
C PRO A 63 17.33 -7.73 -3.40
N VAL A 64 16.16 -8.37 -3.25
CA VAL A 64 14.91 -7.88 -3.81
C VAL A 64 14.39 -6.78 -2.90
N THR A 65 14.48 -5.54 -3.33
CA THR A 65 14.00 -4.39 -2.54
C THR A 65 13.56 -3.25 -3.43
N GLY A 66 12.48 -2.56 -3.04
CA GLY A 66 12.06 -1.29 -3.63
C GLY A 66 12.63 -0.06 -2.88
N ASP A 67 13.40 -0.24 -1.81
CA ASP A 67 14.08 0.84 -1.10
C ASP A 67 15.51 1.02 -1.64
N PHE A 68 15.59 1.56 -2.86
CA PHE A 68 16.86 1.67 -3.58
C PHE A 68 17.79 2.77 -3.04
N TYR A 69 17.21 3.82 -2.45
CA TYR A 69 17.97 4.90 -1.82
C TYR A 69 18.18 4.71 -0.32
N ASP A 70 17.83 3.51 0.20
CA ASP A 70 17.98 3.17 1.62
C ASP A 70 17.37 4.24 2.55
N ILE A 71 16.13 4.65 2.24
CA ILE A 71 15.42 5.66 3.03
C ILE A 71 15.18 5.15 4.45
N SER A 72 15.05 3.82 4.61
CA SER A 72 14.86 3.18 5.91
C SER A 72 16.02 3.43 6.89
N HIS A 73 17.24 3.78 6.41
CA HIS A 73 18.36 4.08 7.32
C HIS A 73 18.15 5.37 8.14
N LYS A 74 17.26 6.25 7.68
CA LYS A 74 16.93 7.50 8.40
C LYS A 74 16.00 7.28 9.60
N LEU A 75 15.39 6.10 9.71
CA LEU A 75 14.57 5.73 10.86
C LEU A 75 15.43 5.51 12.10
N SER A 76 14.88 5.83 13.27
CA SER A 76 15.46 5.40 14.54
C SER A 76 15.56 3.87 14.59
N GLU A 77 16.41 3.33 15.45
CA GLU A 77 16.51 1.88 15.64
C GLU A 77 15.17 1.26 16.06
N GLU A 78 14.42 1.96 16.91
CA GLU A 78 13.12 1.54 17.39
C GLU A 78 12.06 1.52 16.26
N ASP A 79 12.01 2.56 15.43
CA ASP A 79 11.09 2.65 14.30
C ASP A 79 11.44 1.62 13.22
N ARG A 80 12.73 1.37 13.01
CA ARG A 80 13.19 0.31 12.09
C ARG A 80 12.79 -1.08 12.60
N ALA A 81 12.91 -1.32 13.92
CA ALA A 81 12.45 -2.56 14.52
C ALA A 81 10.93 -2.75 14.36
N LEU A 82 10.14 -1.68 14.54
CA LEU A 82 8.70 -1.72 14.32
C LEU A 82 8.37 -1.96 12.83
N GLN A 83 9.03 -1.27 11.90
CA GLN A 83 8.89 -1.52 10.46
C GLN A 83 9.14 -3.00 10.14
N LEU A 84 10.24 -3.57 10.65
CA LEU A 84 10.57 -4.98 10.42
C LEU A 84 9.53 -5.93 11.03
N LYS A 85 9.00 -5.60 12.21
CA LYS A 85 7.92 -6.38 12.87
C LYS A 85 6.66 -6.40 12.00
N VAL A 86 6.22 -5.25 11.47
CA VAL A 86 5.07 -5.16 10.57
C VAL A 86 5.33 -5.92 9.27
N ARG A 87 6.49 -5.75 8.66
CA ARG A 87 6.91 -6.48 7.46
C ARG A 87 6.86 -7.99 7.66
N THR A 88 7.47 -8.48 8.74
CA THR A 88 7.51 -9.91 9.08
C THR A 88 6.10 -10.47 9.27
N PHE A 89 5.24 -9.76 9.98
CA PHE A 89 3.83 -10.14 10.13
C PHE A 89 3.14 -10.27 8.77
N MET A 90 3.29 -9.29 7.90
CA MET A 90 2.66 -9.30 6.57
C MET A 90 3.17 -10.43 5.68
N GLU A 91 4.47 -10.73 5.73
CA GLU A 91 5.08 -11.80 4.93
C GLU A 91 4.78 -13.21 5.46
N GLN A 92 4.68 -13.37 6.78
CA GLN A 92 4.49 -14.69 7.39
C GLN A 92 3.03 -15.05 7.64
N GLU A 93 2.18 -14.08 7.99
CA GLU A 93 0.80 -14.32 8.36
C GLU A 93 -0.21 -13.98 7.25
N ILE A 94 0.07 -12.95 6.45
CA ILE A 94 -0.88 -12.47 5.44
C ILE A 94 -0.57 -13.03 4.04
N GLN A 95 0.68 -12.93 3.60
CA GLN A 95 1.04 -13.33 2.24
C GLN A 95 0.67 -14.79 1.88
N PRO A 96 0.76 -15.78 2.80
CA PRO A 96 0.38 -17.15 2.47
C PRO A 96 -1.12 -17.37 2.23
N ILE A 97 -1.98 -16.57 2.85
CA ILE A 97 -3.44 -16.78 2.84
C ILE A 97 -4.20 -15.78 1.95
N VAL A 98 -3.61 -14.63 1.66
CA VAL A 98 -4.30 -13.48 1.08
C VAL A 98 -4.94 -13.75 -0.29
N ASN A 99 -4.35 -14.62 -1.12
CA ASN A 99 -4.90 -14.94 -2.43
C ASN A 99 -6.24 -15.67 -2.35
N GLU A 100 -6.40 -16.56 -1.38
CA GLU A 100 -7.66 -17.27 -1.13
C GLU A 100 -8.74 -16.31 -0.66
N TYR A 101 -8.45 -15.49 0.36
CA TYR A 101 -9.38 -14.47 0.86
C TYR A 101 -9.76 -13.44 -0.20
N TRP A 102 -8.79 -13.03 -1.05
CA TRP A 102 -9.05 -12.13 -2.16
C TRP A 102 -9.98 -12.75 -3.20
N LEU A 103 -9.74 -14.03 -3.57
CA LEU A 103 -10.58 -14.77 -4.52
C LEU A 103 -12.02 -14.89 -4.02
N ASN A 104 -12.21 -15.23 -2.74
CA ASN A 104 -13.51 -15.41 -2.12
C ASN A 104 -14.20 -14.10 -1.71
N ALA A 105 -13.49 -12.96 -1.78
CA ALA A 105 -13.94 -11.66 -1.29
C ALA A 105 -14.35 -11.72 0.20
N GLU A 106 -13.56 -12.41 1.01
CA GLU A 106 -13.74 -12.59 2.45
C GLU A 106 -12.63 -11.89 3.23
N PHE A 107 -12.91 -11.56 4.51
CA PHE A 107 -11.93 -10.96 5.40
C PHE A 107 -11.34 -12.01 6.37
N PRO A 108 -10.02 -12.10 6.53
CA PRO A 108 -9.36 -13.06 7.41
C PRO A 108 -9.42 -12.60 8.88
N PHE A 109 -10.57 -12.80 9.55
CA PHE A 109 -10.77 -12.32 10.93
C PHE A 109 -9.74 -12.88 11.93
N GLU A 110 -9.17 -14.04 11.66
CA GLU A 110 -8.13 -14.68 12.47
C GLU A 110 -6.83 -13.86 12.58
N ILE A 111 -6.60 -12.89 11.69
CA ILE A 111 -5.43 -12.02 11.77
C ILE A 111 -5.56 -10.92 12.82
N ILE A 112 -6.78 -10.57 13.23
CA ILE A 112 -7.05 -9.42 14.11
C ILE A 112 -6.28 -9.51 15.44
N PRO A 113 -6.27 -10.63 16.19
CA PRO A 113 -5.52 -10.73 17.42
C PRO A 113 -4.02 -10.52 17.21
N LYS A 114 -3.44 -11.10 16.15
CA LYS A 114 -2.03 -10.97 15.82
C LYS A 114 -1.67 -9.56 15.36
N LEU A 115 -2.57 -8.90 14.61
CA LEU A 115 -2.41 -7.51 14.21
C LEU A 115 -2.45 -6.58 15.44
N ALA A 116 -3.29 -6.86 16.42
CA ALA A 116 -3.34 -6.11 17.69
C ALA A 116 -2.03 -6.18 18.47
N GLU A 117 -1.33 -7.33 18.46
CA GLU A 117 -0.02 -7.51 19.11
C GLU A 117 1.08 -6.63 18.51
N LEU A 118 0.91 -6.12 17.30
CA LEU A 118 1.85 -5.17 16.71
C LEU A 118 1.81 -3.81 17.40
N ASN A 119 0.70 -3.48 18.07
CA ASN A 119 0.47 -2.20 18.76
C ASN A 119 0.65 -0.99 17.82
N ILE A 120 -0.04 -0.98 16.69
CA ILE A 120 0.10 0.04 15.64
C ILE A 120 -1.15 0.88 15.38
N CYS A 121 -2.32 0.50 15.93
CA CYS A 121 -3.54 1.31 15.81
C CYS A 121 -3.40 2.64 16.56
N GLY A 122 -3.83 3.74 15.92
CA GLY A 122 -3.70 5.07 16.49
C GLY A 122 -2.24 5.46 16.72
N VAL A 123 -1.34 5.02 15.85
CA VAL A 123 0.12 5.10 16.06
C VAL A 123 0.61 6.52 16.34
N THR A 124 -0.08 7.56 15.84
CA THR A 124 0.25 8.98 16.02
C THR A 124 -0.51 9.66 17.16
N TYR A 125 -1.45 8.96 17.83
CA TYR A 125 -2.29 9.57 18.85
C TYR A 125 -1.62 9.53 20.23
N GLU A 126 -1.78 10.59 20.99
CA GLU A 126 -1.33 10.71 22.38
C GLU A 126 -2.43 10.22 23.32
N GLY A 127 -2.07 9.40 24.30
CA GLY A 127 -3.02 8.86 25.29
C GLY A 127 -3.77 7.61 24.80
N TYR A 128 -4.74 7.17 25.57
CA TYR A 128 -5.69 6.08 25.28
C TYR A 128 -5.05 4.72 24.93
N GLY A 129 -3.81 4.48 25.38
CA GLY A 129 -3.01 3.30 25.04
C GLY A 129 -2.33 3.36 23.67
N CYS A 130 -2.45 4.46 22.95
CA CYS A 130 -1.85 4.65 21.63
C CYS A 130 -0.33 4.90 21.72
N PRO A 131 0.46 4.50 20.70
CA PRO A 131 1.92 4.53 20.75
C PRO A 131 2.57 5.90 20.72
N ASN A 132 1.87 6.94 20.25
CA ASN A 132 2.36 8.33 20.12
C ASN A 132 3.66 8.43 19.30
N ARG A 133 3.63 7.93 18.07
CA ARG A 133 4.77 7.99 17.14
C ARG A 133 4.57 9.05 16.05
N SER A 134 5.60 9.23 15.21
CA SER A 134 5.56 10.17 14.10
C SER A 134 4.59 9.76 12.99
N PHE A 135 4.12 10.74 12.21
CA PHE A 135 3.38 10.50 10.97
C PHE A 135 4.24 9.80 9.91
N LEU A 136 5.57 9.93 9.98
CA LEU A 136 6.46 9.12 9.16
C LEU A 136 6.28 7.63 9.46
N MET A 137 6.17 7.26 10.74
CA MET A 137 5.97 5.85 11.13
C MET A 137 4.59 5.34 10.71
N GLU A 138 3.53 6.16 10.82
CA GLU A 138 2.21 5.84 10.28
C GLU A 138 2.26 5.53 8.77
N GLY A 139 2.95 6.38 8.02
CA GLY A 139 3.13 6.19 6.58
C GLY A 139 3.89 4.89 6.25
N ILE A 140 4.96 4.59 6.98
CA ILE A 140 5.72 3.35 6.80
C ILE A 140 4.88 2.12 7.12
N ILE A 141 4.05 2.16 8.16
CA ILE A 141 3.11 1.08 8.47
C ILE A 141 2.13 0.88 7.29
N ALA A 142 1.51 1.97 6.79
CA ALA A 142 0.60 1.90 5.66
C ALA A 142 1.28 1.31 4.41
N MET A 143 2.54 1.68 4.15
CA MET A 143 3.36 1.14 3.05
C MET A 143 3.64 -0.36 3.23
N GLU A 144 4.09 -0.80 4.40
CA GLU A 144 4.42 -2.22 4.64
C GLU A 144 3.17 -3.10 4.58
N LEU A 145 2.02 -2.63 5.07
CA LEU A 145 0.75 -3.34 4.91
C LEU A 145 0.37 -3.46 3.43
N ALA A 146 0.37 -2.35 2.68
CA ALA A 146 -0.01 -2.33 1.27
C ALA A 146 0.99 -3.04 0.35
N ARG A 147 2.25 -3.20 0.76
CA ARG A 147 3.29 -3.94 0.03
C ARG A 147 2.94 -5.41 -0.16
N VAL A 148 2.19 -5.99 0.76
CA VAL A 148 1.67 -7.36 0.66
C VAL A 148 0.22 -7.37 0.18
N ASP A 149 -0.64 -6.52 0.77
CA ASP A 149 -2.03 -6.44 0.36
C ASP A 149 -2.68 -5.07 0.66
N THR A 150 -3.19 -4.46 -0.39
CA THR A 150 -3.84 -3.14 -0.30
C THR A 150 -5.16 -3.19 0.47
N SER A 151 -5.89 -4.32 0.45
CA SER A 151 -7.15 -4.45 1.18
C SER A 151 -6.93 -4.47 2.68
N ILE A 152 -5.88 -5.16 3.15
CA ILE A 152 -5.51 -5.17 4.58
C ILE A 152 -5.06 -3.77 5.03
N SER A 153 -4.28 -3.08 4.20
CA SER A 153 -3.91 -1.69 4.47
C SER A 153 -5.13 -0.77 4.53
N THR A 154 -6.12 -0.97 3.65
CA THR A 154 -7.37 -0.20 3.63
C THR A 154 -8.24 -0.49 4.86
N PHE A 155 -8.41 -1.77 5.24
CA PHE A 155 -9.07 -2.14 6.49
C PHE A 155 -8.48 -1.40 7.69
N PHE A 156 -7.15 -1.45 7.79
CA PHE A 156 -6.41 -0.79 8.87
C PHE A 156 -6.56 0.73 8.83
N GLY A 157 -6.47 1.35 7.65
CA GLY A 157 -6.66 2.80 7.48
C GLY A 157 -8.07 3.28 7.87
N VAL A 158 -9.10 2.49 7.60
CA VAL A 158 -10.48 2.78 8.06
C VAL A 158 -10.57 2.73 9.58
N GLN A 159 -9.99 1.70 10.20
CA GLN A 159 -9.98 1.54 11.66
C GLN A 159 -9.17 2.63 12.34
N SER A 160 -7.87 2.70 12.04
CA SER A 160 -6.89 3.52 12.74
C SER A 160 -6.96 5.00 12.34
N GLY A 161 -7.08 5.29 11.04
CA GLY A 161 -7.05 6.65 10.51
C GLY A 161 -8.41 7.33 10.52
N LEU A 162 -9.43 6.72 9.89
CA LEU A 162 -10.72 7.39 9.69
C LEU A 162 -11.62 7.30 10.94
N ALA A 163 -11.91 6.10 11.44
CA ALA A 163 -12.83 5.94 12.57
C ALA A 163 -12.22 6.45 13.88
N MET A 164 -11.05 5.95 14.28
CA MET A 164 -10.35 6.44 15.47
C MET A 164 -9.99 7.93 15.35
N GLY A 165 -9.51 8.36 14.17
CA GLY A 165 -9.15 9.76 13.93
C GLY A 165 -10.31 10.73 14.08
N SER A 166 -11.52 10.35 13.65
CA SER A 166 -12.72 11.16 13.85
C SER A 166 -13.02 11.33 15.35
N ILE A 167 -12.92 10.28 16.15
CA ILE A 167 -13.14 10.33 17.59
C ILE A 167 -12.01 11.12 18.28
N TYR A 168 -10.75 10.86 17.90
CA TYR A 168 -9.59 11.53 18.49
C TYR A 168 -9.61 13.04 18.27
N LEU A 169 -9.91 13.48 17.05
CA LEU A 169 -9.94 14.92 16.71
C LEU A 169 -11.21 15.62 17.21
N LEU A 170 -12.36 14.96 17.12
CA LEU A 170 -13.66 15.63 17.20
C LEU A 170 -14.56 15.11 18.34
N GLY A 171 -14.16 14.09 19.05
CA GLY A 171 -14.87 13.57 20.21
C GLY A 171 -14.61 14.40 21.47
N SER A 172 -15.56 14.38 22.42
CA SER A 172 -15.30 14.83 23.78
C SER A 172 -14.31 13.91 24.49
N GLU A 173 -13.80 14.32 25.67
CA GLU A 173 -12.88 13.48 26.43
C GLU A 173 -13.55 12.17 26.87
N GLU A 174 -14.84 12.21 27.25
CA GLU A 174 -15.62 11.03 27.61
C GLU A 174 -15.73 10.06 26.42
N GLN A 175 -16.01 10.58 25.21
CA GLN A 175 -16.07 9.76 24.00
C GLN A 175 -14.72 9.12 23.66
N LYS A 176 -13.62 9.88 23.83
CA LYS A 176 -12.26 9.34 23.61
C LYS A 176 -11.92 8.23 24.59
N GLN A 177 -12.23 8.41 25.88
CA GLN A 177 -11.99 7.40 26.92
C GLN A 177 -12.87 6.15 26.73
N GLU A 178 -14.09 6.29 26.25
CA GLU A 178 -14.99 5.17 25.99
C GLU A 178 -14.51 4.32 24.82
N TRP A 179 -14.12 4.94 23.70
CA TRP A 179 -13.93 4.24 22.44
C TRP A 179 -12.47 3.91 22.11
N LEU A 180 -11.55 4.87 22.25
CA LEU A 180 -10.20 4.74 21.71
C LEU A 180 -9.39 3.57 22.31
N PRO A 181 -9.44 3.28 23.63
CA PRO A 181 -8.68 2.16 24.18
C PRO A 181 -9.08 0.79 23.61
N GLY A 182 -10.38 0.58 23.42
CA GLY A 182 -10.89 -0.65 22.81
C GLY A 182 -10.58 -0.74 21.31
N MET A 183 -10.65 0.38 20.59
CA MET A 183 -10.31 0.45 19.17
C MET A 183 -8.81 0.27 18.93
N GLN A 184 -7.97 0.83 19.78
CA GLN A 184 -6.52 0.67 19.73
C GLN A 184 -6.10 -0.81 19.84
N GLN A 185 -6.77 -1.57 20.69
CA GLN A 185 -6.54 -3.01 20.88
C GLN A 185 -7.27 -3.89 19.84
N LEU A 186 -7.92 -3.30 18.84
CA LEU A 186 -8.76 -4.01 17.87
C LEU A 186 -9.86 -4.88 18.51
N LYS A 187 -10.28 -4.56 19.73
CA LYS A 187 -11.44 -5.18 20.40
C LYS A 187 -12.76 -4.53 19.99
N ILE A 188 -12.69 -3.28 19.55
CA ILE A 188 -13.80 -2.50 19.00
C ILE A 188 -13.45 -2.13 17.57
N MET A 189 -14.28 -2.54 16.62
CA MET A 189 -14.10 -2.24 15.21
C MET A 189 -14.88 -0.99 14.83
N GLY A 190 -14.22 -0.10 14.09
CA GLY A 190 -14.80 1.14 13.60
C GLY A 190 -15.00 1.17 12.10
N ALA A 191 -15.98 1.97 11.67
CA ALA A 191 -16.22 2.31 10.27
C ALA A 191 -16.48 3.81 10.12
N PHE A 192 -16.33 4.33 8.87
CA PHE A 192 -16.47 5.75 8.55
C PHE A 192 -17.48 5.95 7.43
N GLY A 193 -18.67 6.45 7.76
CA GLY A 193 -19.83 6.58 6.89
C GLY A 193 -20.00 8.00 6.36
N LEU A 194 -19.25 8.38 5.30
CA LEU A 194 -19.38 9.68 4.63
C LEU A 194 -20.09 9.58 3.29
N THR A 195 -19.54 8.80 2.36
CA THR A 195 -20.00 8.68 0.96
C THR A 195 -21.42 8.08 0.88
N GLU A 196 -22.24 8.63 -0.02
CA GLU A 196 -23.61 8.20 -0.27
C GLU A 196 -23.77 7.60 -1.68
N PRO A 197 -24.86 6.90 -1.99
CA PRO A 197 -25.08 6.32 -3.32
C PRO A 197 -24.94 7.33 -4.46
N GLU A 198 -25.51 8.52 -4.30
CA GLU A 198 -25.54 9.59 -5.32
C GLU A 198 -24.50 10.71 -5.04
N VAL A 199 -23.81 10.67 -3.89
CA VAL A 199 -22.90 11.74 -3.45
C VAL A 199 -21.54 11.17 -3.05
N GLY A 200 -20.58 11.28 -3.96
CA GLY A 200 -19.16 10.94 -3.74
C GLY A 200 -18.31 12.19 -3.58
N SER A 201 -17.77 12.69 -4.68
CA SER A 201 -16.89 13.87 -4.71
C SER A 201 -17.55 15.16 -4.22
N GLY A 202 -18.85 15.26 -4.29
CA GLY A 202 -19.66 16.41 -3.85
C GLY A 202 -20.05 16.40 -2.38
N ALA A 203 -19.45 15.57 -1.53
CA ALA A 203 -19.87 15.37 -0.12
C ALA A 203 -19.96 16.67 0.69
N ALA A 204 -19.10 17.67 0.42
CA ALA A 204 -19.08 18.93 1.15
C ALA A 204 -20.44 19.68 1.12
N GLY A 205 -21.09 19.73 -0.02
CA GLY A 205 -22.38 20.45 -0.19
C GLY A 205 -23.57 19.52 -0.44
N GLY A 206 -23.35 18.27 -0.85
CA GLY A 206 -24.38 17.39 -1.41
C GLY A 206 -24.88 16.27 -0.51
N LEU A 207 -24.39 16.14 0.74
CA LEU A 207 -24.87 15.06 1.63
C LEU A 207 -26.39 15.15 1.82
N THR A 208 -27.05 14.01 1.59
CA THR A 208 -28.50 13.85 1.68
C THR A 208 -28.95 13.10 2.95
N THR A 209 -28.05 12.37 3.61
CA THR A 209 -28.31 11.80 4.93
C THR A 209 -28.56 12.92 5.93
N THR A 210 -29.68 12.87 6.61
CA THR A 210 -30.16 13.91 7.54
C THR A 210 -29.99 13.51 8.99
N ALA A 211 -29.80 14.50 9.85
CA ALA A 211 -29.89 14.40 11.30
C ALA A 211 -30.91 15.43 11.78
N LYS A 212 -31.94 14.99 12.48
CA LYS A 212 -32.95 15.88 13.06
C LYS A 212 -32.87 15.80 14.58
N ARG A 213 -32.72 16.94 15.23
CA ARG A 213 -32.72 17.01 16.71
C ARG A 213 -34.11 16.78 17.28
N ASP A 214 -34.21 15.97 18.33
CA ASP A 214 -35.43 15.74 19.11
C ASP A 214 -35.07 15.69 20.59
N GLY A 215 -35.10 16.86 21.24
CA GLY A 215 -34.68 17.04 22.64
C GLY A 215 -33.18 16.74 22.83
N ASP A 216 -32.88 15.70 23.59
CA ASP A 216 -31.53 15.19 23.89
C ASP A 216 -31.07 14.06 22.93
N LYS A 217 -31.80 13.87 21.85
CA LYS A 217 -31.56 12.81 20.85
C LYS A 217 -31.50 13.40 19.45
N TRP A 218 -31.00 12.56 18.53
CA TRP A 218 -30.97 12.82 17.10
C TRP A 218 -31.57 11.64 16.34
N ILE A 219 -32.33 11.95 15.29
CA ILE A 219 -32.92 10.95 14.41
C ILE A 219 -32.19 11.02 13.08
N LEU A 220 -31.51 9.92 12.70
CA LEU A 220 -30.74 9.82 11.48
C LEU A 220 -31.52 9.07 10.40
N ASN A 221 -31.59 9.64 9.20
CA ASN A 221 -32.22 9.05 8.02
C ASN A 221 -31.35 9.22 6.78
N GLY A 222 -31.22 8.17 5.97
CA GLY A 222 -30.46 8.22 4.72
C GLY A 222 -29.71 6.96 4.38
N GLN A 223 -28.73 7.08 3.48
CA GLN A 223 -27.92 5.95 3.03
C GLN A 223 -26.45 6.31 2.96
N LYS A 224 -25.57 5.33 3.23
CA LYS A 224 -24.12 5.42 3.04
C LYS A 224 -23.63 4.27 2.16
N LYS A 225 -22.71 4.52 1.25
CA LYS A 225 -22.19 3.53 0.31
C LYS A 225 -20.67 3.52 0.31
N TRP A 226 -20.07 2.39 -0.03
CA TRP A 226 -18.63 2.17 -0.03
C TRP A 226 -17.99 2.16 1.37
N ILE A 227 -18.77 1.89 2.41
CA ILE A 227 -18.28 2.00 3.78
C ILE A 227 -17.48 0.76 4.16
N GLY A 228 -16.17 0.91 4.25
CA GLY A 228 -15.25 -0.13 4.70
C GLY A 228 -15.55 -0.55 6.13
N ASN A 229 -15.37 -1.83 6.44
CA ASN A 229 -15.62 -2.46 7.75
C ASN A 229 -17.10 -2.46 8.20
N ALA A 230 -18.02 -1.83 7.47
CA ALA A 230 -19.39 -1.60 7.92
C ALA A 230 -20.15 -2.87 8.29
N THR A 231 -19.82 -4.02 7.68
CA THR A 231 -20.52 -5.29 7.91
C THR A 231 -20.21 -5.95 9.26
N PHE A 232 -19.13 -5.50 9.94
CA PHE A 232 -18.70 -6.06 11.21
C PHE A 232 -18.26 -5.01 12.23
N ALA A 233 -18.33 -3.71 11.89
CA ALA A 233 -18.00 -2.63 12.81
C ALA A 233 -18.93 -2.61 14.02
N ASP A 234 -18.36 -2.37 15.21
CA ASP A 234 -19.10 -2.19 16.47
C ASP A 234 -19.65 -0.77 16.60
N VAL A 235 -18.89 0.20 16.05
CA VAL A 235 -19.25 1.63 16.01
C VAL A 235 -18.97 2.20 14.63
N LEU A 236 -19.89 3.03 14.14
CA LEU A 236 -19.78 3.71 12.86
C LEU A 236 -19.83 5.23 13.07
N VAL A 237 -18.84 5.95 12.54
CA VAL A 237 -18.90 7.42 12.47
C VAL A 237 -19.75 7.78 11.27
N ILE A 238 -20.99 8.22 11.50
CA ILE A 238 -21.93 8.62 10.44
C ILE A 238 -21.94 10.14 10.33
N TRP A 239 -21.61 10.63 9.13
CA TRP A 239 -21.70 12.04 8.79
C TRP A 239 -23.07 12.34 8.19
N ALA A 240 -23.82 13.26 8.81
CA ALA A 240 -25.16 13.63 8.40
C ALA A 240 -25.34 15.14 8.47
N ARG A 241 -26.24 15.64 7.65
CA ARG A 241 -26.63 17.05 7.60
C ARG A 241 -27.72 17.32 8.63
N ASP A 242 -27.45 18.21 9.55
CA ASP A 242 -28.45 18.72 10.50
C ASP A 242 -29.50 19.53 9.70
N VAL A 243 -30.77 19.18 9.87
CA VAL A 243 -31.88 19.83 9.14
C VAL A 243 -32.18 21.25 9.64
N ASP A 244 -31.76 21.60 10.85
CA ASP A 244 -32.06 22.90 11.46
C ASP A 244 -31.05 23.98 11.03
N ASP A 245 -29.73 23.66 10.99
CA ASP A 245 -28.68 24.61 10.65
C ASP A 245 -28.00 24.33 9.29
N ASN A 246 -28.36 23.23 8.63
CA ASN A 246 -27.80 22.79 7.38
C ASN A 246 -26.30 22.44 7.41
N GLU A 247 -25.71 22.30 8.58
CA GLU A 247 -24.30 21.94 8.78
C GLU A 247 -24.12 20.42 8.87
N VAL A 248 -22.93 19.93 8.51
CA VAL A 248 -22.59 18.50 8.61
C VAL A 248 -22.02 18.20 9.98
N LYS A 249 -22.59 17.21 10.66
CA LYS A 249 -22.19 16.74 11.98
C LYS A 249 -21.84 15.26 11.93
N GLY A 250 -21.01 14.78 12.86
CA GLY A 250 -20.60 13.39 13.01
C GLY A 250 -21.33 12.73 14.17
N PHE A 251 -21.76 11.50 14.00
CA PHE A 251 -22.49 10.70 14.99
C PHE A 251 -21.87 9.32 15.17
N LEU A 252 -21.73 8.87 16.41
CA LEU A 252 -21.28 7.53 16.77
C LEU A 252 -22.48 6.60 16.81
N LEU A 253 -22.69 5.83 15.74
CA LEU A 253 -23.79 4.88 15.64
C LEU A 253 -23.32 3.49 16.03
N ARG A 254 -24.01 2.84 16.97
CA ARG A 254 -23.72 1.45 17.37
C ARG A 254 -24.38 0.48 16.40
N LYS A 255 -23.75 -0.67 16.16
CA LYS A 255 -24.25 -1.69 15.20
C LYS A 255 -25.64 -2.23 15.48
N ASP A 256 -26.08 -2.18 16.74
CA ASP A 256 -27.36 -2.68 17.22
C ASP A 256 -28.45 -1.59 17.31
N THR A 257 -28.17 -0.38 16.82
CA THR A 257 -29.15 0.72 16.78
C THR A 257 -30.37 0.31 15.93
N PRO A 258 -31.59 0.39 16.45
CA PRO A 258 -32.79 0.11 15.67
C PRO A 258 -32.87 0.99 14.41
N GLY A 259 -33.24 0.42 13.26
CA GLY A 259 -33.32 1.10 11.99
C GLY A 259 -31.99 1.15 11.21
N PHE A 260 -30.88 0.66 11.80
CA PHE A 260 -29.61 0.48 11.08
C PHE A 260 -29.63 -0.86 10.32
N GLU A 261 -29.41 -0.78 9.03
CA GLU A 261 -29.22 -1.95 8.16
C GLU A 261 -27.96 -1.82 7.34
N VAL A 262 -27.23 -2.91 7.16
CA VAL A 262 -26.04 -2.96 6.28
C VAL A 262 -26.11 -4.15 5.35
N LYS A 263 -25.86 -3.91 4.05
CA LYS A 263 -25.73 -4.95 3.03
C LYS A 263 -24.32 -4.96 2.48
N LYS A 264 -23.66 -6.12 2.50
CA LYS A 264 -22.34 -6.29 1.89
C LYS A 264 -22.42 -5.99 0.40
N MET A 265 -21.44 -5.22 -0.11
CA MET A 265 -21.27 -4.97 -1.54
C MET A 265 -20.46 -6.11 -2.15
N HIS A 266 -21.02 -6.79 -3.14
CA HIS A 266 -20.38 -7.89 -3.87
C HIS A 266 -19.80 -7.44 -5.21
N ASP A 267 -19.18 -8.35 -5.93
CA ASP A 267 -18.73 -8.24 -7.33
C ASP A 267 -17.74 -7.10 -7.62
N LYS A 268 -16.97 -6.70 -6.62
CA LYS A 268 -15.90 -5.72 -6.79
C LYS A 268 -14.70 -6.35 -7.49
N MET A 269 -14.08 -5.63 -8.44
CA MET A 269 -12.83 -6.05 -9.05
C MET A 269 -11.61 -5.75 -8.17
N ALA A 270 -11.71 -4.78 -7.26
CA ALA A 270 -10.61 -4.27 -6.43
C ALA A 270 -10.97 -4.30 -4.95
N LEU A 271 -9.96 -4.33 -4.08
CA LEU A 271 -10.13 -4.36 -2.63
C LEU A 271 -11.15 -5.43 -2.19
N ARG A 272 -11.01 -6.63 -2.76
CA ARG A 272 -12.02 -7.66 -2.61
C ARG A 272 -12.15 -8.15 -1.16
N ILE A 273 -11.06 -8.10 -0.39
CA ILE A 273 -11.03 -8.47 1.04
C ILE A 273 -11.74 -7.43 1.91
N VAL A 274 -11.72 -6.13 1.53
CA VAL A 274 -12.41 -5.09 2.29
C VAL A 274 -13.92 -5.34 2.27
N GLN A 275 -14.54 -5.43 3.44
CA GLN A 275 -15.97 -5.67 3.59
C GLN A 275 -16.75 -4.35 3.50
N ASN A 276 -16.90 -3.83 2.27
CA ASN A 276 -17.68 -2.62 2.06
C ASN A 276 -19.17 -2.87 2.22
N GLY A 277 -19.85 -1.95 2.90
CA GLY A 277 -21.30 -1.97 3.09
C GLY A 277 -22.03 -0.85 2.35
N LEU A 278 -23.27 -1.17 1.94
CA LEU A 278 -24.34 -0.21 1.70
C LEU A 278 -25.16 -0.16 3.00
N ILE A 279 -25.17 1.00 3.64
CA ILE A 279 -25.88 1.26 4.89
C ILE A 279 -27.19 1.97 4.58
N THR A 280 -28.27 1.56 5.25
CA THR A 280 -29.55 2.27 5.27
C THR A 280 -29.86 2.65 6.71
N LEU A 281 -30.23 3.89 6.93
CA LEU A 281 -30.63 4.47 8.20
C LEU A 281 -32.12 4.85 8.10
N THR A 282 -32.95 4.25 8.94
CA THR A 282 -34.40 4.52 9.00
C THR A 282 -34.74 4.85 10.44
N ASP A 283 -34.97 6.14 10.71
CA ASP A 283 -35.29 6.66 12.05
C ASP A 283 -34.32 6.16 13.13
N CYS A 284 -33.03 6.06 12.81
CA CYS A 284 -32.01 5.66 13.78
C CYS A 284 -31.87 6.72 14.87
N VAL A 285 -32.18 6.34 16.11
CA VAL A 285 -32.08 7.25 17.26
C VAL A 285 -30.70 7.17 17.88
N VAL A 286 -30.03 8.32 18.01
CA VAL A 286 -28.70 8.49 18.59
C VAL A 286 -28.78 9.53 19.71
N ALA A 287 -28.16 9.30 20.86
CA ALA A 287 -28.13 10.27 21.95
C ALA A 287 -27.27 11.49 21.59
N GLU A 288 -27.54 12.67 22.21
CA GLU A 288 -26.67 13.84 22.06
C GLU A 288 -25.22 13.54 22.51
N SER A 289 -25.05 12.67 23.51
CA SER A 289 -23.72 12.21 23.95
C SER A 289 -22.94 11.41 22.92
N ASP A 290 -23.61 10.83 21.93
CA ASP A 290 -22.98 10.08 20.83
C ASP A 290 -22.76 10.95 19.57
N ARG A 291 -23.19 12.24 19.58
CA ARG A 291 -22.75 13.20 18.56
C ARG A 291 -21.29 13.58 18.86
N LEU A 292 -20.43 13.55 17.88
CA LEU A 292 -19.04 14.06 18.02
C LEU A 292 -19.08 15.53 18.42
N GLN A 293 -18.71 15.84 19.66
CA GLN A 293 -18.99 17.13 20.29
C GLN A 293 -18.29 18.31 19.61
N HIS A 294 -17.16 18.06 18.91
CA HIS A 294 -16.39 19.08 18.20
C HIS A 294 -16.63 19.08 16.70
N ALA A 295 -17.45 18.14 16.15
CA ALA A 295 -17.87 18.14 14.75
C ALA A 295 -19.04 19.10 14.53
N ARG A 296 -18.77 20.31 14.04
CA ARG A 296 -19.74 21.42 13.90
C ARG A 296 -20.08 21.74 12.45
N SER A 297 -19.23 21.37 11.51
CA SER A 297 -19.38 21.65 10.09
C SER A 297 -18.58 20.67 9.23
N PHE A 298 -18.76 20.72 7.92
CA PHE A 298 -17.95 19.91 6.98
C PHE A 298 -16.44 20.22 7.06
N LYS A 299 -16.04 21.38 7.59
CA LYS A 299 -14.62 21.71 7.76
C LYS A 299 -13.93 20.73 8.73
N ASP A 300 -14.64 20.29 9.75
CA ASP A 300 -14.13 19.33 10.74
C ASP A 300 -13.99 17.93 10.09
N THR A 301 -14.96 17.52 9.26
CA THR A 301 -14.83 16.31 8.42
C THR A 301 -13.61 16.41 7.49
N ALA A 302 -13.40 17.56 6.87
CA ALA A 302 -12.27 17.79 5.97
C ALA A 302 -10.92 17.71 6.70
N GLU A 303 -10.86 18.02 7.99
CA GLU A 303 -9.65 17.86 8.79
C GLU A 303 -9.28 16.39 8.98
N VAL A 304 -10.25 15.52 9.26
CA VAL A 304 -10.05 14.07 9.30
C VAL A 304 -9.55 13.55 7.95
N LEU A 305 -10.19 13.96 6.85
CA LEU A 305 -9.79 13.56 5.50
C LEU A 305 -8.39 14.07 5.12
N ARG A 306 -7.97 15.24 5.58
CA ARG A 306 -6.62 15.77 5.35
C ARG A 306 -5.56 14.90 6.00
N MET A 307 -5.79 14.47 7.23
CA MET A 307 -4.90 13.59 7.98
C MET A 307 -4.72 12.25 7.26
N THR A 308 -5.81 11.61 6.82
CA THR A 308 -5.79 10.28 6.23
C THR A 308 -5.31 10.25 4.76
N ARG A 309 -5.44 11.36 4.03
CA ARG A 309 -5.03 11.45 2.62
C ARG A 309 -3.52 11.22 2.40
N ALA A 310 -2.68 11.66 3.35
CA ALA A 310 -1.25 11.37 3.34
C ALA A 310 -0.99 9.86 3.44
N GLY A 311 -1.73 9.15 4.29
CA GLY A 311 -1.68 7.69 4.40
C GLY A 311 -2.01 6.95 3.10
N VAL A 312 -2.96 7.49 2.30
CA VAL A 312 -3.28 6.91 0.97
C VAL A 312 -2.13 7.05 -0.02
N ALA A 313 -1.38 8.14 0.02
CA ALA A 313 -0.17 8.27 -0.81
C ALA A 313 0.89 7.23 -0.42
N TRP A 314 1.08 6.96 0.87
CA TRP A 314 1.94 5.88 1.36
C TRP A 314 1.45 4.49 0.98
N GLN A 315 0.14 4.25 1.03
CA GLN A 315 -0.48 3.01 0.58
C GLN A 315 -0.23 2.77 -0.92
N ALA A 316 -0.30 3.81 -1.75
CA ALA A 316 0.05 3.75 -3.16
C ALA A 316 1.52 3.34 -3.37
N VAL A 317 2.46 3.88 -2.57
CA VAL A 317 3.87 3.46 -2.59
C VAL A 317 4.01 1.98 -2.24
N GLY A 318 3.32 1.51 -1.20
CA GLY A 318 3.34 0.10 -0.80
C GLY A 318 2.84 -0.83 -1.90
N CYS A 319 1.69 -0.52 -2.50
CA CYS A 319 1.11 -1.26 -3.63
C CYS A 319 2.09 -1.35 -4.82
N ALA A 320 2.69 -0.23 -5.22
CA ALA A 320 3.66 -0.18 -6.30
C ALA A 320 4.94 -0.98 -5.96
N ARG A 321 5.45 -0.82 -4.74
CA ARG A 321 6.64 -1.53 -4.26
C ARG A 321 6.42 -3.04 -4.23
N GLY A 322 5.28 -3.51 -3.72
CA GLY A 322 4.94 -4.94 -3.72
C GLY A 322 4.89 -5.52 -5.13
N ALA A 323 4.22 -4.85 -6.05
CA ALA A 323 4.16 -5.27 -7.44
C ALA A 323 5.55 -5.33 -8.11
N TYR A 324 6.39 -4.31 -7.89
CA TYR A 324 7.76 -4.27 -8.39
C TYR A 324 8.62 -5.41 -7.81
N GLU A 325 8.57 -5.65 -6.50
CA GLU A 325 9.38 -6.67 -5.84
C GLU A 325 8.99 -8.09 -6.35
N HIS A 326 7.70 -8.38 -6.51
CA HIS A 326 7.23 -9.63 -7.11
C HIS A 326 7.69 -9.77 -8.57
N ALA A 327 7.61 -8.72 -9.38
CA ALA A 327 8.05 -8.73 -10.78
C ALA A 327 9.57 -8.93 -10.87
N LEU A 328 10.36 -8.28 -10.01
CA LEU A 328 11.81 -8.44 -9.96
C LEU A 328 12.20 -9.88 -9.59
N ASP A 329 11.60 -10.44 -8.56
CA ASP A 329 11.86 -11.82 -8.13
C ASP A 329 11.48 -12.82 -9.23
N TYR A 330 10.29 -12.66 -9.82
CA TYR A 330 9.83 -13.49 -10.92
C TYR A 330 10.78 -13.46 -12.12
N THR A 331 11.18 -12.28 -12.59
CA THR A 331 12.02 -12.11 -13.77
C THR A 331 13.43 -12.69 -13.58
N ARG A 332 13.94 -12.73 -12.34
CA ARG A 332 15.21 -13.37 -11.98
C ARG A 332 15.14 -14.91 -12.01
N LYS A 333 13.97 -15.49 -11.71
CA LYS A 333 13.75 -16.94 -11.66
C LYS A 333 13.26 -17.51 -13.00
N ARG A 334 12.36 -16.81 -13.68
CA ARG A 334 11.78 -17.24 -14.96
C ARG A 334 12.82 -17.25 -16.07
N LYS A 335 12.98 -18.38 -16.74
CA LYS A 335 13.92 -18.53 -17.88
C LYS A 335 13.15 -18.61 -19.20
N GLN A 336 13.64 -17.90 -20.21
CA GLN A 336 13.30 -18.04 -21.62
C GLN A 336 14.57 -17.91 -22.45
N PHE A 337 14.63 -18.57 -23.60
CA PHE A 337 15.80 -18.55 -24.46
C PHE A 337 17.12 -18.91 -23.74
N GLY A 338 17.05 -19.83 -22.77
CA GLY A 338 18.20 -20.36 -22.03
C GLY A 338 18.72 -19.51 -20.86
N LYS A 339 18.12 -18.32 -20.58
CA LYS A 339 18.57 -17.44 -19.49
C LYS A 339 17.39 -16.80 -18.75
N PRO A 340 17.60 -16.26 -17.51
CA PRO A 340 16.58 -15.50 -16.81
C PRO A 340 16.07 -14.33 -17.66
N ILE A 341 14.76 -14.06 -17.63
CA ILE A 341 14.20 -12.96 -18.43
C ILE A 341 14.69 -11.59 -17.98
N ALA A 342 15.12 -11.42 -16.72
CA ALA A 342 15.80 -10.22 -16.23
C ALA A 342 17.11 -9.91 -16.98
N ALA A 343 17.67 -10.83 -17.77
CA ALA A 343 18.87 -10.61 -18.57
C ALA A 343 18.59 -10.00 -19.96
N PHE A 344 17.33 -9.66 -20.28
CA PHE A 344 16.95 -9.01 -21.54
C PHE A 344 16.77 -7.51 -21.33
N GLN A 345 17.26 -6.72 -22.30
CA GLN A 345 17.30 -5.26 -22.21
C GLN A 345 15.93 -4.61 -21.98
N LEU A 346 14.89 -5.05 -22.69
CA LEU A 346 13.52 -4.49 -22.52
C LEU A 346 12.95 -4.82 -21.16
N VAL A 347 13.21 -6.00 -20.60
CA VAL A 347 12.79 -6.35 -19.24
C VAL A 347 13.53 -5.49 -18.22
N GLN A 348 14.84 -5.27 -18.39
CA GLN A 348 15.60 -4.37 -17.51
C GLN A 348 15.09 -2.94 -17.58
N ASN A 349 14.71 -2.45 -18.78
CA ASN A 349 14.12 -1.13 -18.93
C ASN A 349 12.84 -0.99 -18.11
N HIS A 350 11.91 -1.93 -18.20
CA HIS A 350 10.69 -1.92 -17.39
C HIS A 350 10.98 -1.96 -15.88
N LEU A 351 11.95 -2.79 -15.45
CA LEU A 351 12.35 -2.85 -14.04
C LEU A 351 12.92 -1.51 -13.54
N VAL A 352 13.74 -0.83 -14.36
CA VAL A 352 14.30 0.49 -14.03
C VAL A 352 13.22 1.56 -13.96
N GLU A 353 12.27 1.58 -14.90
CA GLU A 353 11.14 2.52 -14.89
C GLU A 353 10.24 2.33 -13.66
N MET A 354 9.94 1.07 -13.30
CA MET A 354 9.17 0.76 -12.08
C MET A 354 9.92 1.25 -10.84
N LEU A 355 11.21 0.92 -10.70
CA LEU A 355 12.03 1.32 -9.56
C LEU A 355 12.17 2.83 -9.45
N SER A 356 12.33 3.54 -10.58
CA SER A 356 12.39 5.00 -10.62
C SER A 356 11.12 5.63 -10.08
N ASN A 357 9.95 5.12 -10.49
CA ASN A 357 8.65 5.58 -9.99
C ASN A 357 8.50 5.29 -8.48
N VAL A 358 8.81 4.07 -8.02
CA VAL A 358 8.74 3.70 -6.59
C VAL A 358 9.65 4.61 -5.77
N THR A 359 10.88 4.85 -6.20
CA THR A 359 11.85 5.70 -5.50
C THR A 359 11.38 7.16 -5.42
N ALA A 360 10.87 7.71 -6.53
CA ALA A 360 10.35 9.08 -6.57
C ALA A 360 9.13 9.25 -5.66
N MET A 361 8.18 8.29 -5.71
CA MET A 361 7.00 8.26 -4.83
C MET A 361 7.41 8.20 -3.36
N GLN A 362 8.31 7.30 -3.00
CA GLN A 362 8.80 7.08 -1.64
C GLN A 362 9.47 8.35 -1.08
N THR A 363 10.30 9.03 -1.89
CA THR A 363 10.95 10.29 -1.52
C THR A 363 9.92 11.40 -1.28
N MET A 364 8.89 11.48 -2.13
CA MET A 364 7.81 12.48 -2.00
C MET A 364 7.01 12.28 -0.71
N VAL A 365 6.56 11.05 -0.42
CA VAL A 365 5.74 10.80 0.78
C VAL A 365 6.56 10.88 2.06
N TYR A 366 7.86 10.58 2.01
CA TYR A 366 8.77 10.81 3.12
C TYR A 366 8.79 12.31 3.49
N ARG A 367 9.01 13.19 2.49
CA ARG A 367 8.98 14.65 2.74
C ARG A 367 7.61 15.13 3.20
N LEU A 368 6.53 14.52 2.69
CA LEU A 368 5.16 14.83 3.13
C LEU A 368 4.97 14.56 4.62
N SER A 369 5.45 13.40 5.12
CA SER A 369 5.37 13.06 6.54
C SER A 369 6.23 13.97 7.42
N GLU A 370 7.42 14.39 6.96
CA GLU A 370 8.19 15.40 7.69
C GLU A 370 7.42 16.73 7.86
N LEU A 371 6.70 17.17 6.81
CA LEU A 371 5.85 18.36 6.90
C LEU A 371 4.69 18.15 7.88
N GLN A 372 4.16 16.94 7.95
CA GLN A 372 3.09 16.57 8.87
C GLN A 372 3.58 16.57 10.32
N ASP A 373 4.73 15.96 10.59
CA ASP A 373 5.38 15.94 11.92
C ASP A 373 5.75 17.35 12.41
N GLN A 374 6.03 18.27 11.48
CA GLN A 374 6.32 19.68 11.77
C GLN A 374 5.06 20.56 11.90
N GLY A 375 3.86 20.01 11.74
CA GLY A 375 2.60 20.78 11.72
C GLY A 375 2.45 21.73 10.52
N MET A 376 3.22 21.51 9.46
CA MET A 376 3.23 22.36 8.24
C MET A 376 2.48 21.76 7.07
N LEU A 377 1.78 20.62 7.28
CA LEU A 377 1.00 19.97 6.23
C LEU A 377 -0.18 20.88 5.81
N LYS A 378 -0.37 21.02 4.50
CA LYS A 378 -1.55 21.66 3.90
C LYS A 378 -2.31 20.67 3.03
N ASP A 379 -3.58 20.97 2.74
CA ASP A 379 -4.45 20.12 1.89
C ASP A 379 -3.84 19.86 0.51
N GLU A 380 -3.26 20.89 -0.12
CA GLU A 380 -2.61 20.78 -1.42
C GLU A 380 -1.35 19.90 -1.39
N HIS A 381 -0.63 19.81 -0.28
CA HIS A 381 0.53 18.93 -0.15
C HIS A 381 0.11 17.46 -0.19
N ALA A 382 -0.87 17.07 0.63
CA ALA A 382 -1.39 15.71 0.65
C ALA A 382 -2.08 15.34 -0.68
N SER A 383 -2.81 16.31 -1.27
CA SER A 383 -3.48 16.13 -2.57
C SER A 383 -2.48 15.93 -3.71
N LEU A 384 -1.38 16.70 -3.76
CA LEU A 384 -0.33 16.56 -4.77
C LEU A 384 0.34 15.18 -4.68
N ALA A 385 0.68 14.75 -3.46
CA ALA A 385 1.26 13.44 -3.25
C ALA A 385 0.31 12.31 -3.68
N LYS A 386 -0.98 12.41 -3.32
CA LYS A 386 -1.99 11.42 -3.72
C LYS A 386 -2.16 11.36 -5.25
N VAL A 387 -2.22 12.51 -5.95
CA VAL A 387 -2.27 12.58 -7.42
C VAL A 387 -1.08 11.89 -8.04
N PHE A 388 0.13 12.26 -7.63
CA PHE A 388 1.36 11.71 -8.20
C PHE A 388 1.48 10.21 -7.92
N CYS A 389 1.36 9.81 -6.64
CA CYS A 389 1.56 8.42 -6.25
C CYS A 389 0.53 7.48 -6.88
N SER A 390 -0.77 7.85 -6.91
CA SER A 390 -1.79 6.99 -7.52
C SER A 390 -1.59 6.80 -9.02
N LEU A 391 -1.17 7.83 -9.76
CA LEU A 391 -0.82 7.72 -11.18
C LEU A 391 0.39 6.80 -11.40
N ARG A 392 1.46 7.02 -10.63
CA ARG A 392 2.68 6.20 -10.77
C ARG A 392 2.46 4.76 -10.34
N THR A 393 1.60 4.50 -9.35
CA THR A 393 1.22 3.12 -8.98
C THR A 393 0.59 2.38 -10.16
N ARG A 394 -0.36 3.00 -10.88
CA ARG A 394 -0.95 2.40 -12.08
C ARG A 394 0.10 2.05 -13.14
N ASP A 395 1.08 2.93 -13.37
CA ASP A 395 2.19 2.68 -14.30
C ASP A 395 3.04 1.48 -13.84
N VAL A 396 3.38 1.43 -12.55
CA VAL A 396 4.22 0.37 -11.98
C VAL A 396 3.52 -0.99 -12.04
N VAL A 397 2.28 -1.08 -11.57
CA VAL A 397 1.55 -2.37 -11.56
C VAL A 397 1.27 -2.89 -12.97
N SER A 398 1.02 -2.00 -13.94
CA SER A 398 0.86 -2.37 -15.35
C SER A 398 2.13 -3.00 -15.92
N LYS A 399 3.30 -2.37 -15.69
CA LYS A 399 4.60 -2.90 -16.12
C LYS A 399 4.97 -4.19 -15.40
N ALA A 400 4.68 -4.29 -14.09
CA ALA A 400 4.89 -5.51 -13.31
C ALA A 400 4.11 -6.70 -13.90
N ARG A 401 2.84 -6.48 -14.24
CA ARG A 401 2.02 -7.49 -14.92
C ARG A 401 2.57 -7.82 -16.32
N GLU A 402 3.00 -6.81 -17.07
CA GLU A 402 3.50 -6.97 -18.45
C GLU A 402 4.75 -7.86 -18.51
N VAL A 403 5.76 -7.61 -17.66
CA VAL A 403 7.01 -8.40 -17.65
C VAL A 403 6.81 -9.86 -17.24
N MET A 404 5.68 -10.19 -16.63
CA MET A 404 5.32 -11.56 -16.24
C MET A 404 4.54 -12.30 -17.33
N GLY A 405 4.12 -11.61 -18.40
CA GLY A 405 3.33 -12.18 -19.49
C GLY A 405 1.98 -12.74 -19.01
N GLY A 406 1.59 -13.92 -19.47
CA GLY A 406 0.36 -14.58 -19.04
C GLY A 406 0.29 -14.85 -17.52
N ASN A 407 1.44 -15.12 -16.89
CA ASN A 407 1.49 -15.34 -15.44
C ASN A 407 1.14 -14.08 -14.63
N GLY A 408 1.28 -12.89 -15.20
CA GLY A 408 0.93 -11.63 -14.53
C GLY A 408 -0.56 -11.42 -14.25
N ILE A 409 -1.44 -12.29 -14.79
CA ILE A 409 -2.89 -12.28 -14.49
C ILE A 409 -3.32 -13.41 -13.55
N LEU A 410 -2.39 -14.26 -13.10
CA LEU A 410 -2.65 -15.35 -12.16
C LEU A 410 -2.41 -14.90 -10.73
N LEU A 411 -3.36 -15.19 -9.83
CA LEU A 411 -3.27 -14.79 -8.40
C LEU A 411 -2.06 -15.41 -7.71
N GLU A 412 -1.65 -16.62 -8.07
CA GLU A 412 -0.48 -17.31 -7.50
C GLU A 412 0.83 -16.51 -7.62
N HIS A 413 0.87 -15.56 -8.56
CA HIS A 413 2.01 -14.66 -8.75
C HIS A 413 1.82 -13.28 -8.12
N ASN A 414 0.75 -13.05 -7.37
CA ASN A 414 0.41 -11.87 -6.58
C ASN A 414 0.13 -10.58 -7.36
N VAL A 415 0.79 -10.32 -8.49
CA VAL A 415 0.75 -9.02 -9.20
C VAL A 415 -0.66 -8.66 -9.67
N ALA A 416 -1.50 -9.64 -10.01
CA ALA A 416 -2.89 -9.42 -10.44
C ALA A 416 -3.72 -8.63 -9.42
N ARG A 417 -3.53 -8.90 -8.10
CA ARG A 417 -4.22 -8.17 -7.02
C ARG A 417 -3.81 -6.69 -7.01
N PHE A 418 -2.51 -6.41 -7.11
CA PHE A 418 -2.00 -5.05 -7.13
C PHE A 418 -2.52 -4.24 -8.33
N VAL A 419 -2.66 -4.88 -9.52
CA VAL A 419 -3.24 -4.24 -10.70
C VAL A 419 -4.68 -3.82 -10.44
N ALA A 420 -5.50 -4.70 -9.87
CA ALA A 420 -6.88 -4.40 -9.55
C ALA A 420 -6.99 -3.33 -8.46
N ASP A 421 -6.23 -3.47 -7.37
CA ASP A 421 -6.33 -2.61 -6.19
C ASP A 421 -5.78 -1.19 -6.44
N ALA A 422 -4.85 -1.01 -7.39
CA ALA A 422 -4.38 0.30 -7.82
C ALA A 422 -5.52 1.20 -8.35
N GLU A 423 -6.55 0.63 -8.99
CA GLU A 423 -7.71 1.39 -9.47
C GLU A 423 -8.56 1.93 -8.32
N ALA A 424 -8.64 1.22 -7.19
CA ALA A 424 -9.30 1.71 -6.00
C ALA A 424 -8.50 2.85 -5.35
N ILE A 425 -7.18 2.69 -5.18
CA ILE A 425 -6.29 3.75 -4.66
C ILE A 425 -6.41 5.02 -5.50
N TYR A 426 -6.51 4.90 -6.82
CA TYR A 426 -6.70 6.04 -7.72
C TYR A 426 -8.00 6.79 -7.44
N SER A 427 -9.06 6.07 -7.02
CA SER A 427 -10.44 6.57 -6.98
C SER A 427 -10.86 7.10 -5.61
N TYR A 428 -10.52 6.45 -4.49
CA TYR A 428 -11.02 6.79 -3.15
C TYR A 428 -10.19 7.90 -2.46
N GLU A 429 -10.66 8.41 -1.31
CA GLU A 429 -10.10 9.58 -0.58
C GLU A 429 -9.98 10.83 -1.46
N GLY A 430 -11.01 11.06 -2.28
CA GLY A 430 -11.04 12.04 -3.35
C GLY A 430 -10.39 11.49 -4.62
N THR A 431 -11.11 11.57 -5.74
CA THR A 431 -10.58 11.15 -7.04
C THR A 431 -9.32 11.96 -7.39
N LYS A 432 -8.53 11.46 -8.34
CA LYS A 432 -7.37 12.19 -8.88
C LYS A 432 -7.78 13.60 -9.34
N GLU A 433 -8.97 13.72 -9.94
CA GLU A 433 -9.50 15.00 -10.43
C GLU A 433 -9.78 15.97 -9.29
N ILE A 434 -10.48 15.54 -8.23
CA ILE A 434 -10.76 16.37 -7.04
C ILE A 434 -9.47 16.84 -6.39
N ASN A 435 -8.50 15.93 -6.20
CA ASN A 435 -7.20 16.31 -5.65
C ASN A 435 -6.43 17.26 -6.57
N SER A 436 -6.55 17.12 -7.89
CA SER A 436 -5.97 18.07 -8.87
C SER A 436 -6.60 19.46 -8.77
N LEU A 437 -7.92 19.56 -8.53
CA LEU A 437 -8.59 20.85 -8.34
C LEU A 437 -8.13 21.56 -7.05
N ILE A 438 -7.91 20.80 -5.96
CA ILE A 438 -7.36 21.34 -4.71
C ILE A 438 -5.97 21.95 -4.95
N VAL A 439 -5.08 21.22 -5.60
CA VAL A 439 -3.74 21.71 -5.95
C VAL A 439 -3.81 22.87 -6.92
N GLY A 440 -4.65 22.76 -7.97
CA GLY A 440 -4.85 23.81 -8.98
C GLY A 440 -5.25 25.14 -8.35
N ARG A 441 -6.20 25.12 -7.40
CA ARG A 441 -6.60 26.31 -6.65
C ARG A 441 -5.45 26.91 -5.85
N ALA A 442 -4.67 26.05 -5.19
CA ALA A 442 -3.57 26.53 -4.35
C ALA A 442 -2.45 27.21 -5.15
N ILE A 443 -2.12 26.70 -6.34
CA ILE A 443 -1.02 27.23 -7.18
C ILE A 443 -1.44 28.38 -8.10
N THR A 444 -2.73 28.47 -8.46
CA THR A 444 -3.22 29.50 -9.39
C THR A 444 -3.98 30.64 -8.69
N GLY A 445 -4.49 30.40 -7.48
CA GLY A 445 -5.37 31.32 -6.77
C GLY A 445 -6.83 31.29 -7.25
N PHE A 446 -7.17 30.49 -8.29
CA PHE A 446 -8.52 30.39 -8.85
C PHE A 446 -9.17 29.05 -8.50
N SER A 447 -10.43 29.10 -8.02
CA SER A 447 -11.23 27.89 -7.83
C SER A 447 -11.82 27.43 -9.16
N ALA A 448 -11.62 26.14 -9.47
CA ALA A 448 -12.30 25.47 -10.59
C ALA A 448 -13.40 24.50 -10.10
N PHE A 449 -13.75 24.54 -8.81
CA PHE A 449 -14.95 23.88 -8.30
C PHE A 449 -16.17 24.67 -8.75
N VAL A 450 -17.17 23.99 -9.32
CA VAL A 450 -18.46 24.53 -9.73
C VAL A 450 -19.45 24.47 -8.58
#